data_3b6632a5e51f2a187e731f7e9fcb9049
#
_entry.id   3b6632a5e51f2a187e731f7e9fcb9049
#
_cell.length_a   1.000
_cell.length_b   1.000
_cell.length_c   1.000
_cell.angle_alpha   90.00
_cell.angle_beta   90.00
_cell.angle_gamma   90.00
#
_symmetry.space_group_name_H-M   'P 1'
#
loop_
_entity.id
_entity.type
_entity.pdbx_description
1 polymer ?
#
loop_
_entity_poly.entity_id
_entity_poly.type
_entity_poly.pdbx_seq_one_letter_code
_entity_poly.pdbx_strand_id
1 'polypeptide(L)'
;MPTRILVADDHAIFREGLKQVIGSTVDMTVVDEAINGQELLNKVQTNDYDLVILDISMPGRNGLDVLVEMKNIRPKLPVLVMSMHPEEQYALRAYKSGASGYLTKGSPSNELLEALQKISLGKKYVSSALAESLVNGLSDTSQQDLLHSLSNREYQVMSLIASGKPVGKIATELTLSVKTVSTYRAHILRKLNMKNNAELTRFVIENKLL
;
A
#
# COMPACT_ATOMS: atom_id res chain seq x y z
N MET A 1 -24.44 -7.37 14.59
CA MET A 1 -23.90 -5.99 14.76
C MET A 1 -23.20 -5.63 13.46
N PRO A 2 -23.21 -4.39 13.00
CA PRO A 2 -22.51 -3.99 11.78
C PRO A 2 -21.00 -4.15 11.94
N THR A 3 -20.31 -4.49 10.85
CA THR A 3 -18.84 -4.56 10.78
C THR A 3 -18.25 -3.18 11.05
N ARG A 4 -17.41 -3.06 12.05
CA ARG A 4 -16.80 -1.80 12.52
C ARG A 4 -15.51 -1.53 11.77
N ILE A 5 -15.50 -0.51 10.92
CA ILE A 5 -14.39 -0.19 10.04
C ILE A 5 -13.65 1.05 10.54
N LEU A 6 -12.31 0.96 10.63
CA LEU A 6 -11.41 2.09 10.79
C LEU A 6 -10.84 2.47 9.42
N VAL A 7 -10.93 3.75 9.03
CA VAL A 7 -10.37 4.28 7.79
C VAL A 7 -9.12 5.10 8.08
N ALA A 8 -7.98 4.73 7.48
CA ALA A 8 -6.73 5.45 7.58
C ALA A 8 -6.32 6.03 6.22
N ASP A 9 -6.45 7.34 6.05
CA ASP A 9 -6.15 8.09 4.82
C ASP A 9 -5.94 9.57 5.18
N ASP A 10 -4.97 10.26 4.57
CA ASP A 10 -4.74 11.68 4.83
C ASP A 10 -5.64 12.61 4.00
N HIS A 11 -6.36 12.07 3.00
CA HIS A 11 -7.27 12.83 2.14
C HIS A 11 -8.69 12.88 2.72
N ALA A 12 -9.09 14.02 3.31
CA ALA A 12 -10.39 14.18 3.96
C ALA A 12 -11.58 13.86 3.02
N ILE A 13 -11.53 14.33 1.77
CA ILE A 13 -12.61 14.11 0.78
C ILE A 13 -12.77 12.62 0.50
N PHE A 14 -11.66 11.87 0.41
CA PHE A 14 -11.71 10.44 0.16
C PHE A 14 -12.32 9.68 1.35
N ARG A 15 -11.95 10.04 2.59
CA ARG A 15 -12.57 9.45 3.79
C ARG A 15 -14.08 9.71 3.85
N GLU A 16 -14.53 10.94 3.53
CA GLU A 16 -15.97 11.25 3.46
C GLU A 16 -16.68 10.42 2.37
N GLY A 17 -16.08 10.26 1.20
CA GLY A 17 -16.61 9.39 0.14
C GLY A 17 -16.73 7.94 0.59
N LEU A 18 -15.74 7.40 1.28
CA LEU A 18 -15.79 6.05 1.85
C LEU A 18 -16.92 5.91 2.88
N LYS A 19 -17.10 6.89 3.78
CA LYS A 19 -18.21 6.88 4.75
C LYS A 19 -19.58 6.85 4.05
N GLN A 20 -19.76 7.61 2.97
CA GLN A 20 -21.01 7.62 2.22
C GLN A 20 -21.26 6.27 1.53
N VAL A 21 -20.25 5.72 0.85
CA VAL A 21 -20.38 4.42 0.16
C VAL A 21 -20.64 3.30 1.15
N ILE A 22 -19.88 3.21 2.22
CA ILE A 22 -20.02 2.16 3.25
C ILE A 22 -21.35 2.35 4.01
N GLY A 23 -21.71 3.59 4.35
CA GLY A 23 -22.95 3.92 5.04
C GLY A 23 -24.23 3.66 4.23
N SER A 24 -24.12 3.40 2.91
CA SER A 24 -25.26 2.93 2.12
C SER A 24 -25.61 1.46 2.39
N THR A 25 -24.76 0.72 3.11
CA THR A 25 -25.02 -0.66 3.53
C THR A 25 -25.52 -0.70 4.98
N VAL A 26 -26.30 -1.73 5.35
CA VAL A 26 -26.82 -1.89 6.71
C VAL A 26 -25.90 -2.71 7.62
N ASP A 27 -24.94 -3.40 7.05
CA ASP A 27 -24.08 -4.39 7.71
C ASP A 27 -22.64 -3.91 7.95
N MET A 28 -22.30 -2.68 7.54
CA MET A 28 -20.98 -2.08 7.72
C MET A 28 -21.09 -0.63 8.18
N THR A 29 -20.14 -0.17 8.98
CA THR A 29 -20.06 1.23 9.41
C THR A 29 -18.63 1.68 9.64
N VAL A 30 -18.27 2.88 9.20
CA VAL A 30 -17.02 3.54 9.57
C VAL A 30 -17.21 4.12 10.97
N VAL A 31 -16.49 3.59 11.94
CA VAL A 31 -16.59 3.99 13.35
C VAL A 31 -15.47 4.92 13.78
N ASP A 32 -14.38 4.97 13.02
CA ASP A 32 -13.23 5.82 13.37
C ASP A 32 -12.38 6.14 12.12
N GLU A 33 -11.54 7.16 12.22
CA GLU A 33 -10.65 7.64 11.16
C GLU A 33 -9.24 7.86 11.70
N ALA A 34 -8.23 7.73 10.85
CA ALA A 34 -6.86 8.13 11.14
C ALA A 34 -6.29 8.89 9.93
N ILE A 35 -5.52 9.95 10.17
CA ILE A 35 -4.94 10.78 9.10
C ILE A 35 -3.46 10.48 8.83
N ASN A 36 -2.87 9.56 9.58
CA ASN A 36 -1.50 9.10 9.41
C ASN A 36 -1.28 7.73 10.10
N GLY A 37 -0.14 7.10 9.78
CA GLY A 37 0.17 5.77 10.28
C GLY A 37 0.34 5.68 11.80
N GLN A 38 0.83 6.74 12.47
CA GLN A 38 1.01 6.72 13.92
C GLN A 38 -0.34 6.75 14.64
N GLU A 39 -1.27 7.57 14.16
CA GLU A 39 -2.62 7.63 14.70
C GLU A 39 -3.36 6.29 14.52
N LEU A 40 -3.23 5.67 13.33
CA LEU A 40 -3.75 4.33 13.06
C LEU A 40 -3.24 3.32 14.10
N LEU A 41 -1.93 3.25 14.32
CA LEU A 41 -1.33 2.30 15.26
C LEU A 41 -1.83 2.52 16.69
N ASN A 42 -1.93 3.78 17.13
CA ASN A 42 -2.44 4.11 18.46
C ASN A 42 -3.91 3.64 18.61
N LYS A 43 -4.76 3.89 17.61
CA LYS A 43 -6.17 3.49 17.65
C LYS A 43 -6.34 1.97 17.65
N VAL A 44 -5.58 1.25 16.85
CA VAL A 44 -5.62 -0.23 16.80
C VAL A 44 -5.12 -0.88 18.11
N GLN A 45 -4.25 -0.20 18.87
CA GLN A 45 -3.83 -0.67 20.20
C GLN A 45 -4.93 -0.54 21.25
N THR A 46 -5.73 0.54 21.19
CA THR A 46 -6.67 0.93 22.25
C THR A 46 -8.11 0.54 21.98
N ASN A 47 -8.48 0.33 20.73
CA ASN A 47 -9.86 0.05 20.33
C ASN A 47 -9.95 -1.24 19.50
N ASP A 48 -11.13 -1.83 19.45
CA ASP A 48 -11.42 -2.99 18.63
C ASP A 48 -12.13 -2.57 17.34
N TYR A 49 -11.65 -3.10 16.24
CA TYR A 49 -12.22 -2.94 14.90
C TYR A 49 -12.32 -4.31 14.23
N ASP A 50 -13.27 -4.46 13.31
CA ASP A 50 -13.46 -5.70 12.56
C ASP A 50 -12.67 -5.66 11.23
N LEU A 51 -12.38 -4.46 10.71
CA LEU A 51 -11.66 -4.26 9.46
C LEU A 51 -10.99 -2.88 9.45
N VAL A 52 -9.83 -2.78 8.78
CA VAL A 52 -9.14 -1.51 8.50
C VAL A 52 -9.09 -1.29 7.00
N ILE A 53 -9.41 -0.08 6.54
CA ILE A 53 -9.06 0.44 5.22
C ILE A 53 -7.82 1.31 5.40
N LEU A 54 -6.74 1.00 4.66
CA LEU A 54 -5.44 1.64 4.81
C LEU A 54 -4.93 2.21 3.50
N ASP A 55 -4.75 3.53 3.45
CA ASP A 55 -3.90 4.15 2.42
C ASP A 55 -2.42 3.93 2.75
N ILE A 56 -1.66 3.45 1.77
CA ILE A 56 -0.21 3.26 1.92
C ILE A 56 0.59 4.52 1.57
N SER A 57 -0.06 5.56 1.06
CA SER A 57 0.60 6.80 0.58
C SER A 57 0.58 7.94 1.60
N MET A 58 0.12 7.69 2.81
CA MET A 58 0.06 8.70 3.87
C MET A 58 1.43 9.30 4.21
N PRO A 59 1.50 10.57 4.63
CA PRO A 59 2.75 11.23 4.99
C PRO A 59 3.45 10.57 6.20
N GLY A 60 4.78 10.68 6.22
CA GLY A 60 5.62 10.18 7.32
C GLY A 60 6.07 8.75 7.11
N ARG A 61 5.51 7.79 7.84
CA ARG A 61 5.91 6.38 7.77
C ARG A 61 5.35 5.71 6.51
N ASN A 62 6.11 4.79 5.93
CA ASN A 62 5.60 4.00 4.80
C ASN A 62 4.40 3.15 5.23
N GLY A 63 3.30 3.22 4.50
CA GLY A 63 2.06 2.54 4.88
C GLY A 63 2.16 1.02 4.91
N LEU A 64 3.01 0.41 4.07
CA LEU A 64 3.24 -1.04 4.14
C LEU A 64 4.04 -1.43 5.39
N ASP A 65 4.95 -0.56 5.89
CA ASP A 65 5.66 -0.81 7.14
C ASP A 65 4.70 -0.62 8.33
N VAL A 66 3.78 0.35 8.26
CA VAL A 66 2.68 0.51 9.23
C VAL A 66 1.79 -0.72 9.24
N LEU A 67 1.47 -1.28 8.08
CA LEU A 67 0.69 -2.53 7.96
C LEU A 67 1.39 -3.70 8.67
N VAL A 68 2.69 -3.88 8.47
CA VAL A 68 3.47 -4.94 9.14
C VAL A 68 3.42 -4.75 10.66
N GLU A 69 3.63 -3.53 11.16
CA GLU A 69 3.57 -3.24 12.60
C GLU A 69 2.18 -3.47 13.17
N MET A 70 1.13 -3.02 12.46
CA MET A 70 -0.26 -3.27 12.86
C MET A 70 -0.55 -4.78 12.94
N LYS A 71 -0.04 -5.58 11.99
CA LYS A 71 -0.20 -7.04 12.03
C LYS A 71 0.56 -7.70 13.18
N ASN A 72 1.65 -7.12 13.66
CA ASN A 72 2.31 -7.59 14.89
C ASN A 72 1.46 -7.30 16.14
N ILE A 73 0.72 -6.18 16.16
CA ILE A 73 -0.18 -5.80 17.27
C ILE A 73 -1.48 -6.62 17.22
N ARG A 74 -2.10 -6.70 16.05
CA ARG A 74 -3.39 -7.38 15.81
C ARG A 74 -3.29 -8.33 14.60
N PRO A 75 -2.71 -9.52 14.74
CA PRO A 75 -2.43 -10.43 13.62
C PRO A 75 -3.67 -10.83 12.80
N LYS A 76 -4.82 -10.92 13.47
CA LYS A 76 -6.09 -11.37 12.86
C LYS A 76 -6.92 -10.22 12.27
N LEU A 77 -6.61 -8.95 12.57
CA LEU A 77 -7.38 -7.81 12.09
C LEU A 77 -7.25 -7.69 10.55
N PRO A 78 -8.33 -7.86 9.78
CA PRO A 78 -8.28 -7.77 8.34
C PRO A 78 -7.97 -6.36 7.87
N VAL A 79 -7.22 -6.25 6.76
CA VAL A 79 -6.83 -4.96 6.18
C VAL A 79 -7.06 -4.96 4.69
N LEU A 80 -7.87 -4.01 4.21
CA LEU A 80 -7.97 -3.65 2.81
C LEU A 80 -7.04 -2.46 2.56
N VAL A 81 -6.06 -2.64 1.70
CA VAL A 81 -5.21 -1.53 1.24
C VAL A 81 -5.93 -0.81 0.11
N MET A 82 -6.00 0.53 0.19
CA MET A 82 -6.45 1.39 -0.91
C MET A 82 -5.37 2.41 -1.25
N SER A 83 -5.00 2.54 -2.53
CA SER A 83 -3.89 3.38 -2.95
C SER A 83 -4.11 4.01 -4.32
N MET A 84 -3.42 5.12 -4.60
CA MET A 84 -3.32 5.68 -5.96
C MET A 84 -2.40 4.86 -6.87
N HIS A 85 -1.59 3.96 -6.30
CA HIS A 85 -0.65 3.15 -7.08
C HIS A 85 -1.36 1.98 -7.78
N PRO A 86 -0.91 1.60 -8.99
CA PRO A 86 -1.44 0.44 -9.71
C PRO A 86 -1.29 -0.86 -8.89
N GLU A 87 -2.27 -1.74 -9.04
CA GLU A 87 -2.35 -3.00 -8.32
C GLU A 87 -1.15 -3.92 -8.65
N GLU A 88 -0.75 -3.98 -9.92
CA GLU A 88 0.35 -4.81 -10.41
C GLU A 88 1.68 -4.50 -9.72
N GLN A 89 1.84 -3.27 -9.25
CA GLN A 89 3.10 -2.80 -8.64
C GLN A 89 3.14 -3.04 -7.13
N TYR A 90 2.01 -2.85 -6.44
CA TYR A 90 1.99 -2.79 -4.98
C TYR A 90 1.19 -3.92 -4.32
N ALA A 91 0.24 -4.57 -5.01
CA ALA A 91 -0.64 -5.54 -4.36
C ALA A 91 0.14 -6.73 -3.78
N LEU A 92 1.09 -7.29 -4.53
CA LEU A 92 1.89 -8.42 -4.03
C LEU A 92 2.70 -8.05 -2.77
N ARG A 93 3.24 -6.82 -2.70
CA ARG A 93 3.92 -6.31 -1.50
C ARG A 93 2.94 -6.13 -0.34
N ALA A 94 1.74 -5.60 -0.60
CA ALA A 94 0.70 -5.46 0.39
C ALA A 94 0.28 -6.82 0.97
N TYR A 95 0.06 -7.84 0.12
CA TYR A 95 -0.25 -9.20 0.59
C TYR A 95 0.88 -9.82 1.40
N LYS A 96 2.14 -9.66 0.97
CA LYS A 96 3.31 -10.12 1.75
C LYS A 96 3.44 -9.39 3.10
N SER A 97 3.01 -8.13 3.17
CA SER A 97 2.95 -7.34 4.41
C SER A 97 1.72 -7.68 5.29
N GLY A 98 0.84 -8.57 4.83
CA GLY A 98 -0.30 -9.05 5.61
C GLY A 98 -1.66 -8.45 5.23
N ALA A 99 -1.79 -7.76 4.09
CA ALA A 99 -3.09 -7.31 3.60
C ALA A 99 -4.04 -8.47 3.32
N SER A 100 -5.33 -8.22 3.50
CA SER A 100 -6.43 -9.11 3.13
C SER A 100 -6.97 -8.82 1.72
N GLY A 101 -6.71 -7.62 1.20
CA GLY A 101 -7.07 -7.18 -0.15
C GLY A 101 -6.31 -5.92 -0.52
N TYR A 102 -6.32 -5.62 -1.81
CA TYR A 102 -5.80 -4.38 -2.40
C TYR A 102 -6.80 -3.84 -3.41
N LEU A 103 -7.02 -2.53 -3.40
CA LEU A 103 -7.77 -1.79 -4.41
C LEU A 103 -7.09 -0.48 -4.74
N THR A 104 -7.27 0.00 -5.95
CA THR A 104 -6.90 1.38 -6.30
C THR A 104 -7.97 2.34 -5.81
N LYS A 105 -7.61 3.59 -5.49
CA LYS A 105 -8.58 4.64 -5.13
C LYS A 105 -9.53 5.01 -6.28
N GLY A 106 -9.23 4.57 -7.50
CA GLY A 106 -10.09 4.71 -8.67
C GLY A 106 -11.06 3.54 -8.91
N SER A 107 -11.00 2.50 -8.07
CA SER A 107 -11.92 1.35 -8.21
C SER A 107 -13.38 1.76 -8.01
N PRO A 108 -14.32 1.17 -8.76
CA PRO A 108 -15.75 1.42 -8.60
C PRO A 108 -16.27 1.08 -7.20
N SER A 109 -17.29 1.79 -6.73
CA SER A 109 -17.86 1.59 -5.38
C SER A 109 -18.40 0.17 -5.14
N ASN A 110 -18.94 -0.48 -6.18
CA ASN A 110 -19.40 -1.87 -6.08
C ASN A 110 -18.26 -2.85 -5.82
N GLU A 111 -17.09 -2.61 -6.42
CA GLU A 111 -15.88 -3.42 -6.19
C GLU A 111 -15.37 -3.26 -4.75
N LEU A 112 -15.38 -2.02 -4.24
CA LEU A 112 -15.06 -1.75 -2.83
C LEU A 112 -15.98 -2.53 -1.88
N LEU A 113 -17.29 -2.47 -2.09
CA LEU A 113 -18.26 -3.18 -1.25
C LEU A 113 -18.08 -4.70 -1.33
N GLU A 114 -17.83 -5.24 -2.53
CA GLU A 114 -17.52 -6.66 -2.71
C GLU A 114 -16.26 -7.07 -1.95
N ALA A 115 -15.19 -6.28 -2.04
CA ALA A 115 -13.95 -6.53 -1.33
C ALA A 115 -14.15 -6.52 0.19
N LEU A 116 -14.84 -5.50 0.72
CA LEU A 116 -15.15 -5.40 2.15
C LEU A 116 -15.99 -6.58 2.64
N GLN A 117 -17.00 -6.99 1.86
CA GLN A 117 -17.84 -8.13 2.20
C GLN A 117 -17.06 -9.46 2.22
N LYS A 118 -16.20 -9.71 1.24
CA LYS A 118 -15.34 -10.90 1.22
C LYS A 118 -14.37 -10.92 2.42
N ILE A 119 -13.77 -9.77 2.71
CA ILE A 119 -12.78 -9.62 3.79
C ILE A 119 -13.44 -9.76 5.17
N SER A 120 -14.64 -9.22 5.38
CA SER A 120 -15.38 -9.37 6.64
C SER A 120 -15.75 -10.83 6.95
N LEU A 121 -15.89 -11.67 5.90
CA LEU A 121 -16.08 -13.12 6.02
C LEU A 121 -14.77 -13.90 6.23
N GLY A 122 -13.64 -13.20 6.48
CA GLY A 122 -12.33 -13.81 6.69
C GLY A 122 -11.63 -14.30 5.42
N LYS A 123 -12.16 -13.97 4.24
CA LYS A 123 -11.57 -14.33 2.94
C LYS A 123 -10.59 -13.24 2.48
N LYS A 124 -9.65 -13.61 1.60
CA LYS A 124 -8.85 -12.63 0.85
C LYS A 124 -9.63 -12.16 -0.37
N TYR A 125 -9.46 -10.88 -0.69
CA TYR A 125 -9.94 -10.30 -1.94
C TYR A 125 -8.78 -10.14 -2.91
N VAL A 126 -8.88 -10.70 -4.09
CA VAL A 126 -7.93 -10.55 -5.21
C VAL A 126 -8.76 -10.17 -6.43
N SER A 127 -8.41 -9.09 -7.11
CA SER A 127 -9.06 -8.69 -8.36
C SER A 127 -8.79 -9.72 -9.47
N SER A 128 -9.68 -9.80 -10.46
CA SER A 128 -9.47 -10.66 -11.62
C SER A 128 -8.20 -10.29 -12.38
N ALA A 129 -7.93 -8.99 -12.53
CA ALA A 129 -6.74 -8.50 -13.21
C ALA A 129 -5.43 -8.94 -12.52
N LEU A 130 -5.38 -8.83 -11.19
CA LEU A 130 -4.22 -9.30 -10.43
C LEU A 130 -4.07 -10.82 -10.50
N ALA A 131 -5.18 -11.57 -10.43
CA ALA A 131 -5.14 -13.02 -10.53
C ALA A 131 -4.56 -13.46 -11.89
N GLU A 132 -4.98 -12.85 -12.99
CA GLU A 132 -4.43 -13.09 -14.33
C GLU A 132 -2.95 -12.71 -14.42
N SER A 133 -2.57 -11.55 -13.88
CA SER A 133 -1.19 -11.09 -13.85
C SER A 133 -0.27 -12.05 -13.08
N LEU A 134 -0.73 -12.58 -11.95
CA LEU A 134 0.02 -13.57 -11.16
C LEU A 134 0.21 -14.89 -11.92
N VAL A 135 -0.81 -15.36 -12.62
CA VAL A 135 -0.73 -16.58 -13.45
C VAL A 135 0.25 -16.38 -14.61
N ASN A 136 0.18 -15.22 -15.30
CA ASN A 136 1.07 -14.90 -16.40
C ASN A 136 2.51 -14.63 -15.94
N GLY A 137 2.71 -14.08 -14.74
CA GLY A 137 4.01 -13.75 -14.16
C GLY A 137 4.78 -14.95 -13.58
N LEU A 138 4.20 -16.13 -13.52
CA LEU A 138 4.89 -17.35 -13.04
C LEU A 138 6.09 -17.77 -13.91
N SER A 139 6.26 -17.15 -15.08
CA SER A 139 7.34 -17.47 -16.05
C SER A 139 8.62 -16.62 -15.90
N ASP A 140 8.59 -15.49 -15.13
CA ASP A 140 9.70 -14.51 -15.06
C ASP A 140 10.27 -14.36 -13.64
N THR A 141 10.88 -15.42 -13.12
CA THR A 141 11.33 -15.51 -11.72
C THR A 141 12.53 -14.61 -11.38
N SER A 142 13.47 -14.39 -12.27
CA SER A 142 14.76 -13.74 -11.93
C SER A 142 14.67 -12.22 -11.69
N GLN A 143 13.82 -11.49 -12.41
CA GLN A 143 13.66 -10.05 -12.27
C GLN A 143 12.74 -9.69 -11.09
N GLN A 144 11.73 -10.52 -10.85
CA GLN A 144 10.84 -10.37 -9.69
C GLN A 144 11.60 -10.56 -8.37
N ASP A 145 12.55 -11.48 -8.32
CA ASP A 145 13.39 -11.71 -7.14
C ASP A 145 14.26 -10.50 -6.79
N LEU A 146 14.80 -9.80 -7.78
CA LEU A 146 15.55 -8.55 -7.55
C LEU A 146 14.66 -7.46 -6.93
N LEU A 147 13.46 -7.25 -7.46
CA LEU A 147 12.50 -6.30 -6.90
C LEU A 147 12.06 -6.69 -5.50
N HIS A 148 11.92 -7.99 -5.22
CA HIS A 148 11.59 -8.50 -3.90
C HIS A 148 12.69 -8.30 -2.86
N SER A 149 13.94 -8.11 -3.27
CA SER A 149 15.06 -7.78 -2.39
C SER A 149 14.98 -6.37 -1.80
N LEU A 150 14.21 -5.47 -2.44
CA LEU A 150 14.01 -4.10 -1.97
C LEU A 150 13.01 -4.08 -0.81
N SER A 151 13.35 -3.36 0.27
CA SER A 151 12.37 -3.00 1.29
C SER A 151 11.26 -2.11 0.71
N ASN A 152 10.12 -2.00 1.40
CA ASN A 152 9.01 -1.16 0.96
C ASN A 152 9.44 0.30 0.75
N ARG A 153 10.32 0.81 1.62
CA ARG A 153 10.84 2.17 1.52
C ARG A 153 11.82 2.35 0.35
N GLU A 154 12.69 1.37 0.12
CA GLU A 154 13.58 1.37 -1.05
C GLU A 154 12.77 1.32 -2.34
N TYR A 155 11.74 0.49 -2.42
CA TYR A 155 10.85 0.43 -3.58
C TYR A 155 10.15 1.79 -3.84
N GLN A 156 9.62 2.42 -2.81
CA GLN A 156 8.99 3.74 -2.90
C GLN A 156 9.98 4.80 -3.41
N VAL A 157 11.20 4.85 -2.85
CA VAL A 157 12.25 5.77 -3.30
C VAL A 157 12.67 5.47 -4.73
N MET A 158 12.79 4.21 -5.14
CA MET A 158 13.07 3.77 -6.51
C MET A 158 12.05 4.35 -7.50
N SER A 159 10.76 4.17 -7.23
CA SER A 159 9.67 4.66 -8.10
C SER A 159 9.71 6.19 -8.26
N LEU A 160 9.98 6.92 -7.16
CA LEU A 160 10.08 8.37 -7.19
C LEU A 160 11.33 8.87 -7.95
N ILE A 161 12.47 8.17 -7.85
CA ILE A 161 13.67 8.47 -8.65
C ILE A 161 13.39 8.21 -10.13
N ALA A 162 12.78 7.09 -10.45
CA ALA A 162 12.49 6.70 -11.82
C ALA A 162 11.46 7.63 -12.49
N SER A 163 10.53 8.23 -11.72
CA SER A 163 9.63 9.29 -12.20
C SER A 163 10.32 10.65 -12.38
N GLY A 164 11.66 10.73 -12.24
CA GLY A 164 12.42 11.95 -12.46
C GLY A 164 12.44 12.94 -11.30
N LYS A 165 11.92 12.58 -10.13
CA LYS A 165 11.93 13.48 -8.96
C LYS A 165 13.36 13.65 -8.41
N PRO A 166 13.83 14.88 -8.18
CA PRO A 166 15.11 15.12 -7.53
C PRO A 166 15.10 14.70 -6.06
N VAL A 167 16.24 14.24 -5.55
CA VAL A 167 16.40 13.71 -4.18
C VAL A 167 15.84 14.66 -3.10
N GLY A 168 16.03 15.99 -3.27
CA GLY A 168 15.49 16.99 -2.35
C GLY A 168 13.95 16.99 -2.30
N LYS A 169 13.26 16.87 -3.45
CA LYS A 169 11.81 16.78 -3.49
C LYS A 169 11.31 15.45 -2.88
N ILE A 170 12.01 14.35 -3.15
CA ILE A 170 11.69 13.05 -2.54
C ILE A 170 11.81 13.14 -1.01
N ALA A 171 12.85 13.78 -0.51
CA ALA A 171 13.06 13.97 0.92
C ALA A 171 11.90 14.74 1.58
N THR A 172 11.45 15.83 0.96
CA THR A 172 10.30 16.60 1.44
C THR A 172 9.02 15.77 1.41
N GLU A 173 8.72 15.12 0.29
CA GLU A 173 7.49 14.32 0.10
C GLU A 173 7.40 13.16 1.10
N LEU A 174 8.52 12.50 1.35
CA LEU A 174 8.58 11.36 2.25
C LEU A 174 8.87 11.73 3.73
N THR A 175 9.00 13.03 4.04
CA THR A 175 9.36 13.54 5.36
C THR A 175 10.68 12.91 5.86
N LEU A 176 11.68 12.86 4.98
CA LEU A 176 13.01 12.33 5.25
C LEU A 176 14.09 13.40 5.06
N SER A 177 15.31 13.12 5.58
CA SER A 177 16.48 13.92 5.22
C SER A 177 16.98 13.57 3.81
N VAL A 178 17.58 14.55 3.13
CA VAL A 178 18.27 14.33 1.84
C VAL A 178 19.33 13.23 1.96
N LYS A 179 20.03 13.17 3.09
CA LYS A 179 21.03 12.14 3.40
C LYS A 179 20.39 10.74 3.45
N THR A 180 19.22 10.63 4.08
CA THR A 180 18.48 9.35 4.17
C THR A 180 18.04 8.86 2.80
N VAL A 181 17.50 9.75 1.95
CA VAL A 181 17.10 9.40 0.57
C VAL A 181 18.31 8.98 -0.26
N SER A 182 19.46 9.69 -0.10
CA SER A 182 20.70 9.33 -0.78
C SER A 182 21.22 7.94 -0.35
N THR A 183 21.05 7.59 0.92
CA THR A 183 21.41 6.25 1.42
C THR A 183 20.50 5.18 0.81
N TYR A 184 19.17 5.40 0.76
CA TYR A 184 18.26 4.48 0.07
C TYR A 184 18.63 4.32 -1.40
N ARG A 185 18.90 5.43 -2.11
CA ARG A 185 19.36 5.39 -3.50
C ARG A 185 20.60 4.51 -3.67
N ALA A 186 21.61 4.67 -2.82
CA ALA A 186 22.82 3.84 -2.88
C ALA A 186 22.53 2.35 -2.64
N HIS A 187 21.66 2.04 -1.66
CA HIS A 187 21.23 0.66 -1.41
C HIS A 187 20.48 0.05 -2.59
N ILE A 188 19.55 0.81 -3.20
CA ILE A 188 18.79 0.38 -4.37
C ILE A 188 19.73 0.03 -5.52
N LEU A 189 20.63 0.95 -5.90
CA LEU A 189 21.58 0.74 -6.98
C LEU A 189 22.45 -0.50 -6.73
N ARG A 190 22.91 -0.70 -5.49
CA ARG A 190 23.70 -1.88 -5.12
C ARG A 190 22.88 -3.17 -5.21
N LYS A 191 21.65 -3.20 -4.67
CA LYS A 191 20.79 -4.40 -4.66
C LYS A 191 20.37 -4.81 -6.07
N LEU A 192 20.10 -3.83 -6.93
CA LEU A 192 19.74 -4.06 -8.32
C LEU A 192 20.96 -4.18 -9.27
N ASN A 193 22.18 -4.09 -8.72
CA ASN A 193 23.43 -4.12 -9.47
C ASN A 193 23.49 -3.06 -10.59
N MET A 194 23.09 -1.82 -10.29
CA MET A 194 23.05 -0.69 -11.20
C MET A 194 24.06 0.38 -10.82
N LYS A 195 24.60 1.09 -11.83
CA LYS A 195 25.66 2.09 -11.65
C LYS A 195 25.13 3.50 -11.38
N ASN A 196 23.97 3.84 -11.93
CA ASN A 196 23.43 5.21 -11.89
C ASN A 196 21.89 5.23 -12.03
N ASN A 197 21.30 6.44 -11.87
CA ASN A 197 19.86 6.62 -11.99
C ASN A 197 19.33 6.35 -13.40
N ALA A 198 20.12 6.54 -14.46
CA ALA A 198 19.64 6.32 -15.81
C ALA A 198 19.39 4.82 -16.05
N GLU A 199 20.29 3.95 -15.56
CA GLU A 199 20.09 2.50 -15.57
C GLU A 199 18.86 2.10 -14.74
N LEU A 200 18.70 2.70 -13.56
CA LEU A 200 17.54 2.47 -12.70
C LEU A 200 16.23 2.86 -13.39
N THR A 201 16.18 4.06 -13.98
CA THR A 201 14.98 4.55 -14.68
C THR A 201 14.64 3.66 -15.87
N ARG A 202 15.63 3.27 -16.66
CA ARG A 202 15.43 2.34 -17.77
C ARG A 202 14.86 1.01 -17.30
N PHE A 203 15.43 0.42 -16.27
CA PHE A 203 14.94 -0.82 -15.68
C PHE A 203 13.49 -0.72 -15.23
N VAL A 204 13.12 0.37 -14.52
CA VAL A 204 11.76 0.59 -14.02
C VAL A 204 10.77 0.72 -15.19
N ILE A 205 11.14 1.41 -16.28
CA ILE A 205 10.30 1.56 -17.48
C ILE A 205 10.14 0.23 -18.22
N GLU A 206 11.25 -0.48 -18.47
CA GLU A 206 11.22 -1.78 -19.16
C GLU A 206 10.38 -2.83 -18.42
N ASN A 207 10.32 -2.74 -17.09
CA ASN A 207 9.53 -3.64 -16.23
C ASN A 207 8.12 -3.10 -15.90
N LYS A 208 7.68 -2.00 -16.52
CA LYS A 208 6.35 -1.37 -16.31
C LYS A 208 6.04 -1.09 -14.83
N LEU A 209 7.03 -0.56 -14.09
CA LEU A 209 6.92 -0.27 -12.66
C LEU A 209 6.59 1.22 -12.37
N LEU A 210 6.26 2.01 -13.39
CA LEU A 210 5.75 3.38 -13.34
C LEU A 210 4.32 3.44 -13.81
#